data_560e2f80b6e3a089416c96e63f9aafde
#
_entry.id   560e2f80b6e3a089416c96e63f9aafde
#
_cell.length_a   1.000
_cell.length_b   1.000
_cell.length_c   1.000
_cell.angle_alpha   90.00
_cell.angle_beta   90.00
_cell.angle_gamma   90.00
#
_symmetry.space_group_name_H-M   'P 1'
#
loop_
_entity.id
_entity.type
_entity.pdbx_description
1 polymer ?
#
loop_
_entity_poly.entity_id
_entity_poly.type
_entity_poly.pdbx_seq_one_letter_code
_entity_poly.pdbx_strand_id
1 'polypeptide(L)'
;VLALCGPLYNGLDAGNASMKFVERHAWFPAINTWYSLGVDGISVALIGLTAFVTVLTLVGAWEVIEDRVHQYFASFLFLDALMIGVFCARDALLFYVFFEAMLVPMFIIIGVWGGPRRVYATIKFFLYTFFGSIFMLVGLAYLYMQAGSFDLDELARLPLSATEQAWLFFSFLLAFAVKVPMFPVHTWLPDAHVEAPTGGSVILAAIMLKIGGYGFLRFSLPITPDASQEHALLVIALSLVAIIYIGYVALVQEDMKKLIAYSSISHMGFVTLGTFIAFALAREQGNLDAARLGLQGAMVQMVSHGFISAAMFSCVGVLYDRVHSRMIRDYGGVANTMPWF
;
A
#
# COMPACT_ATOMS: atom_id res chain seq x y z
N VAL A 1 4.56 17.17 -9.83
CA VAL A 1 4.83 15.73 -9.68
C VAL A 1 4.26 14.96 -10.87
N LEU A 2 2.93 15.01 -11.14
CA LEU A 2 2.31 14.24 -12.23
C LEU A 2 2.97 14.49 -13.61
N ALA A 3 3.31 15.73 -13.95
CA ALA A 3 4.00 16.05 -15.20
C ALA A 3 5.41 15.43 -15.29
N LEU A 4 6.08 15.19 -14.17
CA LEU A 4 7.40 14.56 -14.11
C LEU A 4 7.33 13.02 -14.28
N CYS A 5 6.15 12.41 -14.14
CA CYS A 5 5.99 10.98 -14.38
C CYS A 5 6.22 10.60 -15.86
N GLY A 6 5.94 11.52 -16.81
CA GLY A 6 6.21 11.30 -18.23
C GLY A 6 7.71 11.08 -18.53
N PRO A 7 8.60 12.01 -18.18
CA PRO A 7 10.04 11.80 -18.28
C PRO A 7 10.56 10.55 -17.53
N LEU A 8 10.04 10.25 -16.34
CA LEU A 8 10.40 9.03 -15.60
C LEU A 8 10.05 7.77 -16.39
N TYR A 9 8.84 7.70 -16.94
CA TYR A 9 8.40 6.56 -17.75
C TYR A 9 9.22 6.41 -19.03
N ASN A 10 9.49 7.50 -19.73
CA ASN A 10 10.27 7.50 -20.97
C ASN A 10 11.76 7.16 -20.75
N GLY A 11 12.27 7.37 -19.54
CA GLY A 11 13.64 7.00 -19.17
C GLY A 11 13.84 5.54 -18.79
N LEU A 12 12.76 4.74 -18.75
CA LEU A 12 12.83 3.30 -18.51
C LEU A 12 13.11 2.55 -19.81
N ASP A 13 14.07 1.63 -19.76
CA ASP A 13 14.34 0.72 -20.87
C ASP A 13 13.52 -0.56 -20.71
N ALA A 14 12.69 -0.88 -21.68
CA ALA A 14 11.96 -2.13 -21.70
C ALA A 14 12.93 -3.33 -21.69
N GLY A 15 12.80 -4.21 -20.70
CA GLY A 15 13.66 -5.39 -20.53
C GLY A 15 14.91 -5.18 -19.66
N ASN A 16 15.16 -3.97 -19.16
CA ASN A 16 16.23 -3.72 -18.21
C ASN A 16 15.66 -3.50 -16.80
N ALA A 17 15.92 -4.44 -15.88
CA ALA A 17 15.47 -4.39 -14.50
C ALA A 17 16.32 -3.47 -13.59
N SER A 18 17.37 -2.82 -14.12
CA SER A 18 18.23 -1.94 -13.32
C SER A 18 17.49 -0.67 -12.91
N MET A 19 17.76 -0.21 -11.68
CA MET A 19 17.27 1.08 -11.20
C MET A 19 17.81 2.21 -12.06
N LYS A 20 16.96 3.16 -12.39
CA LYS A 20 17.27 4.39 -13.14
C LYS A 20 17.15 5.61 -12.22
N PHE A 21 17.68 6.74 -12.68
CA PHE A 21 17.68 8.02 -11.94
C PHE A 21 18.18 7.86 -10.51
N VAL A 22 19.29 7.13 -10.37
CA VAL A 22 19.85 6.81 -9.06
C VAL A 22 20.55 8.05 -8.49
N GLU A 23 20.11 8.46 -7.30
CA GLU A 23 20.76 9.47 -6.48
C GLU A 23 21.22 8.83 -5.17
N ARG A 24 22.44 9.18 -4.72
CA ARG A 24 23.01 8.63 -3.48
C ARG A 24 23.79 9.71 -2.74
N HIS A 25 23.32 10.06 -1.56
CA HIS A 25 23.96 11.03 -0.66
C HIS A 25 24.19 10.41 0.71
N ALA A 26 25.30 10.71 1.37
CA ALA A 26 25.55 10.24 2.72
C ALA A 26 24.51 10.85 3.68
N TRP A 27 23.80 9.99 4.44
CA TRP A 27 22.80 10.45 5.41
C TRP A 27 23.30 10.29 6.84
N PHE A 28 23.56 9.06 7.28
CA PHE A 28 24.19 8.77 8.57
C PHE A 28 25.45 7.91 8.37
N PRO A 29 26.63 8.53 8.14
CA PRO A 29 27.85 7.78 7.85
C PRO A 29 28.25 6.81 8.97
N ALA A 30 27.93 7.12 10.23
CA ALA A 30 28.25 6.30 11.39
C ALA A 30 27.62 4.89 11.34
N ILE A 31 26.48 4.75 10.65
CA ILE A 31 25.78 3.49 10.47
C ILE A 31 25.65 3.10 8.98
N ASN A 32 26.54 3.65 8.14
CA ASN A 32 26.59 3.36 6.71
C ASN A 32 25.22 3.43 6.01
N THR A 33 24.42 4.46 6.35
CA THR A 33 23.08 4.68 5.80
C THR A 33 23.12 5.81 4.80
N TRP A 34 22.46 5.63 3.67
CA TRP A 34 22.47 6.52 2.54
C TRP A 34 21.07 7.04 2.21
N TYR A 35 20.97 8.32 1.94
CA TYR A 35 19.81 8.86 1.23
C TYR A 35 19.95 8.43 -0.23
N SER A 36 19.44 7.24 -0.53
CA SER A 36 19.58 6.58 -1.83
C SER A 36 18.21 6.37 -2.45
N LEU A 37 17.99 7.01 -3.58
CA LEU A 37 16.75 6.94 -4.35
C LEU A 37 17.03 6.33 -5.73
N GLY A 38 16.03 5.66 -6.29
CA GLY A 38 16.07 5.13 -7.65
C GLY A 38 14.70 4.60 -8.03
N VAL A 39 14.45 4.44 -9.31
CA VAL A 39 13.17 3.96 -9.82
C VAL A 39 13.35 2.86 -10.86
N ASP A 40 12.40 1.95 -10.90
CA ASP A 40 12.25 0.93 -11.93
C ASP A 40 10.80 0.86 -12.43
N GLY A 41 10.46 -0.11 -13.24
CA GLY A 41 9.11 -0.26 -13.80
C GLY A 41 8.02 -0.44 -12.74
N ILE A 42 8.31 -1.10 -11.62
CA ILE A 42 7.36 -1.28 -10.51
C ILE A 42 7.13 0.08 -9.82
N SER A 43 8.23 0.77 -9.48
CA SER A 43 8.19 2.06 -8.80
C SER A 43 7.46 3.12 -9.63
N VAL A 44 7.80 3.26 -10.90
CA VAL A 44 7.21 4.30 -11.78
C VAL A 44 5.72 4.12 -11.96
N ALA A 45 5.23 2.87 -12.08
CA ALA A 45 3.80 2.61 -12.18
C ALA A 45 3.03 3.08 -10.93
N LEU A 46 3.59 2.82 -9.73
CA LEU A 46 2.99 3.21 -8.46
C LEU A 46 3.16 4.71 -8.16
N ILE A 47 4.27 5.32 -8.55
CA ILE A 47 4.49 6.78 -8.47
C ILE A 47 3.50 7.51 -9.37
N GLY A 48 3.30 7.05 -10.61
CA GLY A 48 2.32 7.62 -11.54
C GLY A 48 0.90 7.54 -10.99
N LEU A 49 0.53 6.40 -10.41
CA LEU A 49 -0.76 6.22 -9.74
C LEU A 49 -0.90 7.17 -8.55
N THR A 50 0.15 7.31 -7.71
CA THR A 50 0.16 8.20 -6.54
C THR A 50 -0.07 9.64 -6.95
N ALA A 51 0.74 10.15 -7.87
CA ALA A 51 0.63 11.51 -8.35
C ALA A 51 -0.73 11.82 -8.99
N PHE A 52 -1.27 10.89 -9.78
CA PHE A 52 -2.59 11.06 -10.42
C PHE A 52 -3.72 11.10 -9.39
N VAL A 53 -3.75 10.14 -8.47
CA VAL A 53 -4.80 10.06 -7.44
C VAL A 53 -4.72 11.24 -6.47
N THR A 54 -3.53 11.71 -6.13
CA THR A 54 -3.36 12.91 -5.28
C THR A 54 -3.96 14.13 -5.94
N VAL A 55 -3.72 14.36 -7.24
CA VAL A 55 -4.34 15.48 -7.98
C VAL A 55 -5.86 15.39 -7.93
N LEU A 56 -6.43 14.21 -8.22
CA LEU A 56 -7.88 14.01 -8.15
C LEU A 56 -8.43 14.26 -6.74
N THR A 57 -7.73 13.80 -5.72
CA THR A 57 -8.13 13.99 -4.30
C THR A 57 -8.15 15.47 -3.93
N LEU A 58 -7.14 16.24 -4.33
CA LEU A 58 -7.05 17.67 -4.04
C LEU A 58 -8.13 18.47 -4.80
N VAL A 59 -8.37 18.13 -6.08
CA VAL A 59 -9.44 18.75 -6.87
C VAL A 59 -10.81 18.43 -6.27
N GLY A 60 -11.06 17.17 -5.90
CA GLY A 60 -12.33 16.76 -5.28
C GLY A 60 -12.60 17.35 -3.89
N ALA A 61 -11.55 17.81 -3.19
CA ALA A 61 -11.67 18.45 -1.88
C ALA A 61 -11.82 19.98 -1.95
N TRP A 62 -11.68 20.58 -3.14
CA TRP A 62 -11.52 22.03 -3.31
C TRP A 62 -12.66 22.86 -2.72
N GLU A 63 -13.90 22.41 -2.90
CA GLU A 63 -15.10 23.11 -2.41
C GLU A 63 -15.66 22.50 -1.10
N VAL A 64 -15.33 21.25 -0.82
CA VAL A 64 -15.93 20.48 0.30
C VAL A 64 -15.26 20.80 1.65
N ILE A 65 -13.97 21.14 1.61
CA ILE A 65 -13.19 21.40 2.83
C ILE A 65 -13.15 22.91 3.10
N GLU A 66 -13.87 23.33 4.14
CA GLU A 66 -13.95 24.73 4.59
C GLU A 66 -13.14 25.01 5.86
N ASP A 67 -12.95 23.99 6.73
CA ASP A 67 -12.18 24.13 7.97
C ASP A 67 -10.72 23.73 7.80
N ARG A 68 -9.83 24.60 8.27
CA ARG A 68 -8.36 24.39 8.27
C ARG A 68 -7.81 23.96 6.90
N VAL A 69 -8.28 24.59 5.84
CA VAL A 69 -8.00 24.26 4.43
C VAL A 69 -6.50 24.11 4.18
N HIS A 70 -5.67 25.05 4.66
CA HIS A 70 -4.22 25.01 4.45
C HIS A 70 -3.57 23.76 5.07
N GLN A 71 -4.02 23.37 6.26
CA GLN A 71 -3.50 22.19 6.96
C GLN A 71 -3.92 20.91 6.23
N TYR A 72 -5.14 20.86 5.67
CA TYR A 72 -5.64 19.74 4.89
C TYR A 72 -4.76 19.51 3.66
N PHE A 73 -4.62 20.54 2.81
CA PHE A 73 -3.84 20.42 1.58
C PHE A 73 -2.36 20.15 1.87
N ALA A 74 -1.77 20.81 2.88
CA ALA A 74 -0.39 20.55 3.30
C ALA A 74 -0.18 19.10 3.75
N SER A 75 -1.14 18.51 4.51
CA SER A 75 -1.07 17.11 4.95
C SER A 75 -1.10 16.15 3.78
N PHE A 76 -1.94 16.39 2.75
CA PHE A 76 -1.98 15.54 1.56
C PHE A 76 -0.74 15.65 0.69
N LEU A 77 -0.20 16.86 0.49
CA LEU A 77 1.03 17.05 -0.27
C LEU A 77 2.24 16.43 0.43
N PHE A 78 2.29 16.55 1.76
CA PHE A 78 3.33 15.90 2.55
C PHE A 78 3.20 14.36 2.50
N LEU A 79 1.98 13.85 2.59
CA LEU A 79 1.69 12.42 2.43
C LEU A 79 2.10 11.90 1.05
N ASP A 80 1.80 12.64 -0.03
CA ASP A 80 2.20 12.33 -1.40
C ASP A 80 3.73 12.20 -1.52
N ALA A 81 4.47 13.16 -0.98
CA ALA A 81 5.93 13.13 -0.99
C ALA A 81 6.50 11.91 -0.25
N LEU A 82 5.92 11.55 0.91
CA LEU A 82 6.34 10.37 1.67
C LEU A 82 6.03 9.06 0.95
N MET A 83 4.84 8.93 0.32
CA MET A 83 4.48 7.75 -0.46
C MET A 83 5.39 7.56 -1.68
N ILE A 84 5.71 8.64 -2.39
CA ILE A 84 6.69 8.60 -3.49
C ILE A 84 8.06 8.21 -2.96
N GLY A 85 8.48 8.75 -1.81
CA GLY A 85 9.72 8.39 -1.14
C GLY A 85 9.83 6.89 -0.86
N VAL A 86 8.74 6.25 -0.40
CA VAL A 86 8.68 4.79 -0.20
C VAL A 86 8.98 4.03 -1.50
N PHE A 87 8.37 4.45 -2.62
CA PHE A 87 8.56 3.76 -3.91
C PHE A 87 9.93 4.03 -4.56
N CYS A 88 10.62 5.08 -4.14
CA CYS A 88 11.94 5.43 -4.64
C CYS A 88 13.10 4.92 -3.76
N ALA A 89 12.85 4.58 -2.49
CA ALA A 89 13.89 4.23 -1.54
C ALA A 89 14.65 2.95 -1.95
N ARG A 90 15.98 3.04 -2.00
CA ARG A 90 16.93 1.94 -2.23
C ARG A 90 17.66 1.51 -0.97
N ASP A 91 17.59 2.29 0.09
CA ASP A 91 18.09 1.99 1.42
C ASP A 91 16.92 1.53 2.31
N ALA A 92 17.08 0.41 3.01
CA ALA A 92 16.01 -0.21 3.78
C ALA A 92 15.60 0.63 4.99
N LEU A 93 16.54 1.37 5.62
CA LEU A 93 16.21 2.28 6.71
C LEU A 93 15.47 3.52 6.17
N LEU A 94 15.88 4.04 5.02
CA LEU A 94 15.19 5.15 4.37
C LEU A 94 13.76 4.76 3.97
N PHE A 95 13.57 3.55 3.42
CA PHE A 95 12.26 2.99 3.16
C PHE A 95 11.43 2.95 4.43
N TYR A 96 11.97 2.42 5.54
CA TYR A 96 11.28 2.33 6.81
C TYR A 96 10.86 3.71 7.33
N VAL A 97 11.75 4.69 7.26
CA VAL A 97 11.42 6.07 7.69
C VAL A 97 10.27 6.65 6.88
N PHE A 98 10.27 6.53 5.56
CA PHE A 98 9.14 6.98 4.75
C PHE A 98 7.86 6.17 5.03
N PHE A 99 7.98 4.85 5.21
CA PHE A 99 6.88 3.94 5.51
C PHE A 99 6.17 4.29 6.83
N GLU A 100 6.92 4.70 7.84
CA GLU A 100 6.37 5.14 9.13
C GLU A 100 5.91 6.61 9.09
N ALA A 101 6.69 7.48 8.49
CA ALA A 101 6.39 8.91 8.46
C ALA A 101 5.04 9.21 7.81
N MET A 102 4.58 8.40 6.83
CA MET A 102 3.28 8.58 6.19
C MET A 102 2.09 8.36 7.15
N LEU A 103 2.30 7.67 8.28
CA LEU A 103 1.26 7.50 9.29
C LEU A 103 0.87 8.83 9.94
N VAL A 104 1.83 9.75 10.09
CA VAL A 104 1.61 11.06 10.75
C VAL A 104 0.60 11.91 9.98
N PRO A 105 0.79 12.24 8.69
CA PRO A 105 -0.22 13.01 7.95
C PRO A 105 -1.56 12.28 7.84
N MET A 106 -1.59 10.96 7.67
CA MET A 106 -2.85 10.22 7.64
C MET A 106 -3.56 10.24 9.01
N PHE A 107 -2.82 10.14 10.12
CA PHE A 107 -3.35 10.31 11.47
C PHE A 107 -4.02 11.69 11.64
N ILE A 108 -3.37 12.75 11.14
CA ILE A 108 -3.91 14.12 11.17
C ILE A 108 -5.16 14.22 10.29
N ILE A 109 -5.13 13.69 9.07
CA ILE A 109 -6.25 13.73 8.12
C ILE A 109 -7.49 13.05 8.72
N ILE A 110 -7.36 11.86 9.27
CA ILE A 110 -8.49 11.14 9.89
C ILE A 110 -8.90 11.82 11.20
N GLY A 111 -7.94 12.22 12.03
CA GLY A 111 -8.20 12.76 13.37
C GLY A 111 -8.83 14.14 13.38
N VAL A 112 -8.54 14.99 12.41
CA VAL A 112 -9.05 16.37 12.32
C VAL A 112 -10.33 16.44 11.51
N TRP A 113 -10.35 15.88 10.29
CA TRP A 113 -11.48 16.00 9.35
C TRP A 113 -12.36 14.74 9.28
N GLY A 114 -12.11 13.77 10.13
CA GLY A 114 -12.90 12.53 10.20
C GLY A 114 -14.26 12.70 10.86
N GLY A 115 -15.06 11.63 10.78
CA GLY A 115 -16.41 11.54 11.31
C GLY A 115 -16.51 11.48 12.86
N PRO A 116 -17.70 11.13 13.37
CA PRO A 116 -17.95 11.19 14.82
C PRO A 116 -17.05 10.29 15.67
N ARG A 117 -16.63 9.12 15.17
CA ARG A 117 -15.75 8.17 15.87
C ARG A 117 -14.29 8.24 15.41
N ARG A 118 -13.89 9.39 14.82
CA ARG A 118 -12.55 9.58 14.25
C ARG A 118 -11.41 9.26 15.22
N VAL A 119 -11.53 9.60 16.51
CA VAL A 119 -10.48 9.30 17.49
C VAL A 119 -10.23 7.79 17.61
N TYR A 120 -11.28 7.00 17.75
CA TYR A 120 -11.17 5.55 17.80
C TYR A 120 -10.52 4.98 16.51
N ALA A 121 -11.03 5.40 15.37
CA ALA A 121 -10.53 4.91 14.07
C ALA A 121 -9.06 5.29 13.84
N THR A 122 -8.68 6.52 14.21
CA THR A 122 -7.32 7.03 14.08
C THR A 122 -6.34 6.27 14.97
N ILE A 123 -6.70 6.06 16.25
CA ILE A 123 -5.85 5.30 17.18
C ILE A 123 -5.74 3.85 16.72
N LYS A 124 -6.83 3.22 16.33
CA LYS A 124 -6.84 1.84 15.83
C LYS A 124 -5.96 1.70 14.60
N PHE A 125 -6.11 2.58 13.59
CA PHE A 125 -5.26 2.63 12.41
C PHE A 125 -3.78 2.74 12.78
N PHE A 126 -3.44 3.72 13.63
CA PHE A 126 -2.06 3.96 14.03
C PHE A 126 -1.46 2.76 14.77
N LEU A 127 -2.15 2.24 15.79
CA LEU A 127 -1.63 1.14 16.59
C LEU A 127 -1.44 -0.14 15.77
N TYR A 128 -2.39 -0.48 14.88
CA TYR A 128 -2.25 -1.65 14.02
C TYR A 128 -1.03 -1.54 13.10
N THR A 129 -0.89 -0.40 12.41
CA THR A 129 0.17 -0.20 11.43
C THR A 129 1.53 -0.09 12.11
N PHE A 130 1.63 0.66 13.19
CA PHE A 130 2.86 0.82 13.96
C PHE A 130 3.32 -0.49 14.61
N PHE A 131 2.39 -1.25 15.22
CA PHE A 131 2.74 -2.55 15.81
C PHE A 131 3.30 -3.52 14.77
N GLY A 132 2.69 -3.59 13.58
CA GLY A 132 3.21 -4.44 12.50
C GLY A 132 4.63 -4.06 12.07
N SER A 133 4.89 -2.76 11.92
CA SER A 133 6.17 -2.26 11.40
C SER A 133 7.34 -2.32 12.39
N ILE A 134 7.08 -2.35 13.70
CA ILE A 134 8.15 -2.55 14.70
C ILE A 134 8.89 -3.87 14.45
N PHE A 135 8.19 -4.94 14.08
CA PHE A 135 8.85 -6.22 13.77
C PHE A 135 9.74 -6.09 12.53
N MET A 136 9.33 -5.34 11.51
CA MET A 136 10.18 -5.05 10.37
C MET A 136 11.43 -4.28 10.79
N LEU A 137 11.32 -3.29 11.68
CA LEU A 137 12.49 -2.56 12.19
C LEU A 137 13.49 -3.48 12.89
N VAL A 138 12.99 -4.41 13.72
CA VAL A 138 13.86 -5.41 14.38
C VAL A 138 14.56 -6.29 13.33
N GLY A 139 13.83 -6.73 12.30
CA GLY A 139 14.39 -7.47 11.17
C GLY A 139 15.46 -6.69 10.43
N LEU A 140 15.23 -5.40 10.16
CA LEU A 140 16.22 -4.52 9.51
C LEU A 140 17.45 -4.29 10.38
N ALA A 141 17.28 -4.14 11.69
CA ALA A 141 18.41 -4.02 12.62
C ALA A 141 19.27 -5.30 12.61
N TYR A 142 18.63 -6.47 12.60
CA TYR A 142 19.34 -7.74 12.45
C TYR A 142 20.11 -7.83 11.13
N LEU A 143 19.49 -7.50 10.01
CA LEU A 143 20.14 -7.49 8.71
C LEU A 143 21.34 -6.53 8.66
N TYR A 144 21.21 -5.36 9.28
CA TYR A 144 22.33 -4.42 9.42
C TYR A 144 23.50 -5.01 10.19
N MET A 145 23.23 -5.75 11.28
CA MET A 145 24.29 -6.42 12.06
C MET A 145 25.07 -7.44 11.23
N GLN A 146 24.42 -8.06 10.23
CA GLN A 146 25.05 -9.02 9.32
C GLN A 146 25.78 -8.36 8.15
N ALA A 147 25.19 -7.31 7.56
CA ALA A 147 25.70 -6.67 6.34
C ALA A 147 26.59 -5.46 6.61
N GLY A 148 26.42 -4.76 7.75
CA GLY A 148 27.02 -3.45 7.98
C GLY A 148 26.47 -2.32 7.10
N SER A 149 25.34 -2.56 6.43
CA SER A 149 24.71 -1.65 5.47
C SER A 149 23.19 -1.87 5.42
N PHE A 150 22.46 -0.85 4.96
CA PHE A 150 21.03 -0.94 4.68
C PHE A 150 20.70 -0.94 3.17
N ASP A 151 21.71 -1.02 2.29
CA ASP A 151 21.49 -1.09 0.85
C ASP A 151 20.71 -2.37 0.47
N LEU A 152 19.56 -2.22 -0.20
CA LEU A 152 18.67 -3.35 -0.51
C LEU A 152 19.34 -4.39 -1.42
N ASP A 153 20.23 -3.97 -2.33
CA ASP A 153 20.94 -4.88 -3.20
C ASP A 153 21.99 -5.71 -2.43
N GLU A 154 22.60 -5.13 -1.37
CA GLU A 154 23.51 -5.83 -0.48
C GLU A 154 22.76 -6.80 0.44
N LEU A 155 21.63 -6.35 1.01
CA LEU A 155 20.78 -7.20 1.88
C LEU A 155 20.24 -8.43 1.15
N ALA A 156 19.87 -8.29 -0.12
CA ALA A 156 19.35 -9.39 -0.94
C ALA A 156 20.41 -10.46 -1.28
N ARG A 157 21.70 -10.14 -1.11
CA ARG A 157 22.84 -11.06 -1.37
C ARG A 157 23.39 -11.74 -0.13
N LEU A 158 22.87 -11.42 1.05
CA LEU A 158 23.35 -12.01 2.29
C LEU A 158 23.11 -13.52 2.30
N PRO A 159 24.12 -14.31 2.67
CA PRO A 159 23.98 -15.77 2.81
C PRO A 159 23.27 -16.13 4.14
N LEU A 160 21.96 -15.87 4.19
CA LEU A 160 21.13 -16.15 5.37
C LEU A 160 20.78 -17.63 5.44
N SER A 161 20.88 -18.22 6.65
CA SER A 161 20.40 -19.57 6.92
C SER A 161 18.87 -19.65 6.83
N ALA A 162 18.32 -20.86 6.66
CA ALA A 162 16.87 -21.07 6.57
C ALA A 162 16.12 -20.53 7.82
N THR A 163 16.69 -20.68 9.01
CA THR A 163 16.10 -20.17 10.25
C THR A 163 16.07 -18.63 10.28
N GLU A 164 17.15 -17.98 9.87
CA GLU A 164 17.23 -16.51 9.78
C GLU A 164 16.23 -15.97 8.76
N GLN A 165 16.17 -16.59 7.57
CA GLN A 165 15.19 -16.23 6.57
C GLN A 165 13.75 -16.39 7.06
N ALA A 166 13.43 -17.45 7.83
CA ALA A 166 12.10 -17.67 8.39
C ALA A 166 11.72 -16.56 9.39
N TRP A 167 12.59 -16.18 10.32
CA TRP A 167 12.31 -15.09 11.26
C TRP A 167 12.13 -13.74 10.55
N LEU A 168 12.99 -13.44 9.59
CA LEU A 168 12.90 -12.22 8.78
C LEU A 168 11.62 -12.21 7.93
N PHE A 169 11.26 -13.34 7.31
CA PHE A 169 10.04 -13.48 6.55
C PHE A 169 8.80 -13.16 7.40
N PHE A 170 8.67 -13.75 8.60
CA PHE A 170 7.53 -13.45 9.48
C PHE A 170 7.53 -12.00 9.99
N SER A 171 8.70 -11.42 10.20
CA SER A 171 8.89 -10.02 10.55
C SER A 171 8.33 -9.10 9.44
N PHE A 172 8.71 -9.34 8.20
CA PHE A 172 8.22 -8.62 7.03
C PHE A 172 6.75 -8.94 6.73
N LEU A 173 6.36 -10.21 6.86
CA LEU A 173 4.98 -10.64 6.65
C LEU A 173 4.04 -9.88 7.57
N LEU A 174 4.36 -9.72 8.85
CA LEU A 174 3.49 -9.01 9.79
C LEU A 174 3.33 -7.53 9.40
N ALA A 175 4.43 -6.85 9.08
CA ALA A 175 4.41 -5.45 8.67
C ALA A 175 3.57 -5.23 7.39
N PHE A 176 3.83 -6.04 6.37
CA PHE A 176 3.16 -5.89 5.08
C PHE A 176 1.73 -6.47 5.09
N ALA A 177 1.46 -7.54 5.85
CA ALA A 177 0.11 -8.09 6.02
C ALA A 177 -0.85 -7.09 6.68
N VAL A 178 -0.37 -6.33 7.67
CA VAL A 178 -1.16 -5.24 8.28
C VAL A 178 -1.43 -4.15 7.24
N LYS A 179 -0.45 -3.80 6.42
CA LYS A 179 -0.57 -2.70 5.45
C LYS A 179 -1.42 -3.07 4.24
N VAL A 180 -1.36 -4.32 3.73
CA VAL A 180 -2.10 -4.82 2.53
C VAL A 180 -3.63 -4.82 2.66
N PRO A 181 -4.32 -4.93 3.68
CA PRO A 181 -4.56 -5.64 4.92
C PRO A 181 -4.97 -7.11 4.72
N MET A 182 -4.12 -8.02 5.07
CA MET A 182 -4.42 -9.45 4.95
C MET A 182 -5.30 -9.94 6.10
N PHE A 183 -6.08 -10.98 5.85
CA PHE A 183 -6.72 -11.73 6.94
C PHE A 183 -5.64 -12.39 7.82
N PRO A 184 -5.73 -12.34 9.18
CA PRO A 184 -6.79 -11.75 10.01
C PRO A 184 -6.52 -10.30 10.47
N VAL A 185 -5.42 -9.68 10.08
CA VAL A 185 -4.97 -8.36 10.57
C VAL A 185 -5.57 -7.16 9.81
N HIS A 186 -6.74 -7.32 9.23
CA HIS A 186 -7.41 -6.36 8.33
C HIS A 186 -8.43 -5.44 9.01
N THR A 187 -8.80 -5.70 10.26
CA THR A 187 -9.99 -5.10 10.91
C THR A 187 -9.90 -3.60 11.17
N TRP A 188 -8.73 -3.01 11.03
CA TRP A 188 -8.52 -1.57 11.16
C TRP A 188 -9.03 -0.80 9.92
N LEU A 189 -8.98 -1.43 8.73
CA LEU A 189 -9.25 -0.76 7.46
C LEU A 189 -10.69 -0.27 7.32
N PRO A 190 -11.75 -1.10 7.57
CA PRO A 190 -13.13 -0.62 7.47
C PRO A 190 -13.43 0.54 8.43
N ASP A 191 -12.90 0.51 9.65
CA ASP A 191 -13.10 1.58 10.63
C ASP A 191 -12.40 2.87 10.19
N ALA A 192 -11.18 2.77 9.68
CA ALA A 192 -10.44 3.91 9.14
C ALA A 192 -11.18 4.56 7.96
N HIS A 193 -11.67 3.77 6.99
CA HIS A 193 -12.40 4.28 5.82
C HIS A 193 -13.73 4.93 6.16
N VAL A 194 -14.47 4.35 7.10
CA VAL A 194 -15.77 4.89 7.52
C VAL A 194 -15.63 6.28 8.10
N GLU A 195 -14.59 6.48 8.91
CA GLU A 195 -14.38 7.75 9.61
C GLU A 195 -13.54 8.75 8.82
N ALA A 196 -12.65 8.30 7.92
CA ALA A 196 -11.84 9.21 7.11
C ALA A 196 -12.69 10.14 6.23
N PRO A 197 -12.27 11.40 6.02
CA PRO A 197 -12.85 12.23 4.97
C PRO A 197 -12.70 11.56 3.61
N THR A 198 -13.51 11.95 2.62
CA THR A 198 -13.50 11.32 1.28
C THR A 198 -12.10 11.22 0.69
N GLY A 199 -11.33 12.32 0.68
CA GLY A 199 -9.95 12.30 0.17
C GLY A 199 -9.03 11.36 0.96
N GLY A 200 -9.20 11.26 2.29
CA GLY A 200 -8.46 10.32 3.13
C GLY A 200 -8.75 8.87 2.74
N SER A 201 -10.02 8.52 2.50
CA SER A 201 -10.40 7.19 2.03
C SER A 201 -9.85 6.89 0.63
N VAL A 202 -9.85 7.87 -0.27
CA VAL A 202 -9.29 7.73 -1.62
C VAL A 202 -7.81 7.36 -1.56
N ILE A 203 -6.98 8.15 -0.86
CA ILE A 203 -5.53 7.90 -0.78
C ILE A 203 -5.23 6.59 -0.02
N LEU A 204 -5.94 6.33 1.08
CA LEU A 204 -5.75 5.11 1.87
C LEU A 204 -5.99 3.86 1.01
N ALA A 205 -7.11 3.80 0.27
CA ALA A 205 -7.44 2.66 -0.58
C ALA A 205 -6.58 2.58 -1.85
N ALA A 206 -6.36 3.71 -2.53
CA ALA A 206 -5.69 3.71 -3.82
C ALA A 206 -4.18 3.46 -3.71
N ILE A 207 -3.51 3.98 -2.67
CA ILE A 207 -2.05 3.99 -2.61
C ILE A 207 -1.51 3.25 -1.39
N MET A 208 -1.98 3.58 -0.17
CA MET A 208 -1.34 3.06 1.04
C MET A 208 -1.38 1.54 1.16
N LEU A 209 -2.43 0.89 0.64
CA LEU A 209 -2.52 -0.57 0.61
C LEU A 209 -1.46 -1.19 -0.32
N LYS A 210 -1.12 -0.52 -1.44
CA LYS A 210 -0.13 -1.00 -2.42
C LYS A 210 1.29 -0.98 -1.88
N ILE A 211 1.57 -0.12 -0.91
CA ILE A 211 2.86 -0.09 -0.23
C ILE A 211 3.19 -1.43 0.44
N GLY A 212 2.18 -2.11 1.02
CA GLY A 212 2.38 -3.45 1.55
C GLY A 212 2.69 -4.49 0.47
N GLY A 213 1.98 -4.46 -0.67
CA GLY A 213 2.30 -5.30 -1.83
C GLY A 213 3.68 -5.02 -2.41
N TYR A 214 4.05 -3.75 -2.53
CA TYR A 214 5.39 -3.33 -2.91
C TYR A 214 6.46 -3.84 -1.94
N GLY A 215 6.17 -3.81 -0.62
CA GLY A 215 7.05 -4.35 0.40
C GLY A 215 7.33 -5.83 0.24
N PHE A 216 6.33 -6.65 -0.09
CA PHE A 216 6.57 -8.06 -0.42
C PHE A 216 7.52 -8.21 -1.61
N LEU A 217 7.33 -7.44 -2.68
CA LEU A 217 8.16 -7.49 -3.88
C LEU A 217 9.61 -7.03 -3.64
N ARG A 218 9.82 -6.05 -2.74
CA ARG A 218 11.14 -5.43 -2.49
C ARG A 218 11.93 -6.05 -1.34
N PHE A 219 11.26 -6.62 -0.34
CA PHE A 219 11.90 -7.16 0.86
C PHE A 219 11.74 -8.66 0.95
N SER A 220 10.50 -9.17 1.04
CA SER A 220 10.28 -10.60 1.32
C SER A 220 10.85 -11.47 0.21
N LEU A 221 10.54 -11.16 -1.05
CA LEU A 221 10.97 -12.01 -2.17
C LEU A 221 12.50 -12.00 -2.38
N PRO A 222 13.19 -10.84 -2.38
CA PRO A 222 14.64 -10.81 -2.63
C PRO A 222 15.50 -11.20 -1.43
N ILE A 223 15.08 -10.84 -0.19
CA ILE A 223 15.90 -11.03 1.02
C ILE A 223 15.66 -12.42 1.63
N THR A 224 14.42 -12.92 1.57
CA THR A 224 14.05 -14.21 2.16
C THR A 224 13.41 -15.14 1.14
N PRO A 225 14.08 -15.48 0.02
CA PRO A 225 13.49 -16.26 -1.07
C PRO A 225 13.09 -17.68 -0.64
N ASP A 226 13.95 -18.38 0.14
CA ASP A 226 13.68 -19.74 0.57
C ASP A 226 12.51 -19.81 1.54
N ALA A 227 12.48 -18.91 2.55
CA ALA A 227 11.37 -18.83 3.49
C ALA A 227 10.07 -18.36 2.81
N SER A 228 10.16 -17.45 1.83
CA SER A 228 9.00 -17.03 1.02
C SER A 228 8.40 -18.20 0.23
N GLN A 229 9.25 -19.10 -0.28
CA GLN A 229 8.84 -20.31 -0.96
C GLN A 229 8.24 -21.33 0.01
N GLU A 230 8.90 -21.58 1.13
CA GLU A 230 8.45 -22.56 2.14
C GLU A 230 7.08 -22.19 2.73
N HIS A 231 6.87 -20.89 3.00
CA HIS A 231 5.64 -20.37 3.57
C HIS A 231 4.64 -19.82 2.55
N ALA A 232 4.88 -20.00 1.25
CA ALA A 232 3.98 -19.53 0.19
C ALA A 232 2.55 -20.05 0.37
N LEU A 233 2.39 -21.34 0.73
CA LEU A 233 1.08 -21.95 0.92
C LEU A 233 0.28 -21.29 2.06
N LEU A 234 0.95 -20.86 3.13
CA LEU A 234 0.31 -20.10 4.22
C LEU A 234 -0.26 -18.77 3.68
N VAL A 235 0.55 -18.01 2.93
CA VAL A 235 0.10 -16.73 2.37
C VAL A 235 -1.00 -16.92 1.33
N ILE A 236 -0.92 -17.95 0.49
CA ILE A 236 -1.95 -18.32 -0.47
C ILE A 236 -3.27 -18.66 0.25
N ALA A 237 -3.23 -19.47 1.31
CA ALA A 237 -4.42 -19.82 2.09
C ALA A 237 -5.08 -18.57 2.72
N LEU A 238 -4.29 -17.69 3.34
CA LEU A 238 -4.81 -16.43 3.90
C LEU A 238 -5.36 -15.50 2.82
N SER A 239 -4.77 -15.49 1.63
CA SER A 239 -5.25 -14.74 0.47
C SER A 239 -6.60 -15.27 -0.02
N LEU A 240 -6.78 -16.59 -0.09
CA LEU A 240 -8.05 -17.21 -0.47
C LEU A 240 -9.15 -16.91 0.57
N VAL A 241 -8.83 -16.92 1.86
CA VAL A 241 -9.77 -16.49 2.91
C VAL A 241 -10.16 -15.02 2.70
N ALA A 242 -9.21 -14.14 2.40
CA ALA A 242 -9.51 -12.74 2.10
C ALA A 242 -10.39 -12.59 0.86
N ILE A 243 -10.11 -13.33 -0.22
CA ILE A 243 -10.90 -13.28 -1.46
C ILE A 243 -12.32 -13.76 -1.24
N ILE A 244 -12.49 -14.94 -0.62
CA ILE A 244 -13.78 -15.62 -0.52
C ILE A 244 -14.56 -15.09 0.69
N TYR A 245 -14.03 -15.27 1.91
CA TYR A 245 -14.77 -14.95 3.14
C TYR A 245 -15.00 -13.44 3.27
N ILE A 246 -13.96 -12.63 3.10
CA ILE A 246 -14.12 -11.17 3.21
C ILE A 246 -14.92 -10.62 2.01
N GLY A 247 -14.86 -11.25 0.84
CA GLY A 247 -15.76 -10.95 -0.28
C GLY A 247 -17.24 -11.11 0.10
N TYR A 248 -17.59 -12.21 0.77
CA TYR A 248 -18.96 -12.39 1.30
C TYR A 248 -19.31 -11.39 2.40
N VAL A 249 -18.36 -11.04 3.27
CA VAL A 249 -18.55 -9.99 4.28
C VAL A 249 -18.87 -8.64 3.61
N ALA A 250 -18.23 -8.33 2.49
CA ALA A 250 -18.51 -7.10 1.73
C ALA A 250 -19.97 -7.06 1.21
N LEU A 251 -20.49 -8.17 0.70
CA LEU A 251 -21.83 -8.24 0.11
C LEU A 251 -22.97 -7.95 1.10
N VAL A 252 -22.77 -8.21 2.40
CA VAL A 252 -23.81 -8.00 3.43
C VAL A 252 -23.69 -6.65 4.13
N GLN A 253 -22.79 -5.76 3.67
CA GLN A 253 -22.65 -4.44 4.29
C GLN A 253 -23.77 -3.50 3.85
N GLU A 254 -24.33 -2.78 4.81
CA GLU A 254 -25.34 -1.74 4.59
C GLU A 254 -24.74 -0.34 4.39
N ASP A 255 -23.50 -0.12 4.86
CA ASP A 255 -22.75 1.12 4.71
C ASP A 255 -21.86 1.05 3.46
N MET A 256 -22.04 1.99 2.52
CA MET A 256 -21.30 2.02 1.25
C MET A 256 -19.77 2.08 1.45
N LYS A 257 -19.27 2.87 2.42
CA LYS A 257 -17.84 2.93 2.70
C LYS A 257 -17.30 1.61 3.25
N LYS A 258 -18.08 0.91 4.10
CA LYS A 258 -17.70 -0.42 4.60
C LYS A 258 -17.68 -1.44 3.46
N LEU A 259 -18.68 -1.43 2.59
CA LEU A 259 -18.74 -2.32 1.43
C LEU A 259 -17.47 -2.18 0.58
N ILE A 260 -17.08 -0.96 0.21
CA ILE A 260 -15.89 -0.71 -0.60
C ILE A 260 -14.62 -1.09 0.17
N ALA A 261 -14.55 -0.82 1.48
CA ALA A 261 -13.40 -1.18 2.30
C ALA A 261 -13.19 -2.72 2.37
N TYR A 262 -14.24 -3.48 2.62
CA TYR A 262 -14.17 -4.95 2.63
C TYR A 262 -13.90 -5.52 1.22
N SER A 263 -14.48 -4.93 0.18
CA SER A 263 -14.16 -5.25 -1.21
C SER A 263 -12.65 -5.03 -1.49
N SER A 264 -12.07 -3.94 -0.99
CA SER A 264 -10.63 -3.66 -1.13
C SER A 264 -9.77 -4.74 -0.48
N ILE A 265 -10.15 -5.27 0.69
CA ILE A 265 -9.44 -6.39 1.34
C ILE A 265 -9.46 -7.63 0.45
N SER A 266 -10.62 -7.96 -0.11
CA SER A 266 -10.76 -9.08 -1.05
C SER A 266 -9.90 -8.89 -2.30
N HIS A 267 -9.92 -7.70 -2.91
CA HIS A 267 -9.10 -7.39 -4.08
C HIS A 267 -7.59 -7.40 -3.79
N MET A 268 -7.16 -6.94 -2.63
CA MET A 268 -5.76 -7.05 -2.21
C MET A 268 -5.34 -8.49 -1.92
N GLY A 269 -6.29 -9.38 -1.60
CA GLY A 269 -6.07 -10.82 -1.55
C GLY A 269 -5.57 -11.40 -2.88
N PHE A 270 -6.03 -10.88 -4.03
CA PHE A 270 -5.50 -11.28 -5.35
C PHE A 270 -4.06 -10.80 -5.55
N VAL A 271 -3.67 -9.66 -4.99
CA VAL A 271 -2.28 -9.18 -5.05
C VAL A 271 -1.35 -10.14 -4.33
N THR A 272 -1.68 -10.51 -3.08
CA THR A 272 -0.87 -11.44 -2.29
C THR A 272 -0.89 -12.84 -2.87
N LEU A 273 -2.04 -13.31 -3.38
CA LEU A 273 -2.15 -14.58 -4.09
C LEU A 273 -1.22 -14.60 -5.32
N GLY A 274 -1.31 -13.59 -6.20
CA GLY A 274 -0.49 -13.51 -7.41
C GLY A 274 1.01 -13.43 -7.11
N THR A 275 1.38 -12.73 -6.03
CA THR A 275 2.77 -12.61 -5.59
C THR A 275 3.35 -13.95 -5.12
N PHE A 276 2.63 -14.71 -4.30
CA PHE A 276 3.14 -15.93 -3.69
C PHE A 276 2.86 -17.21 -4.48
N ILE A 277 1.83 -17.24 -5.33
CA ILE A 277 1.59 -18.37 -6.24
C ILE A 277 2.72 -18.53 -7.26
N ALA A 278 3.45 -17.45 -7.56
CA ALA A 278 4.62 -17.48 -8.41
C ALA A 278 5.67 -18.49 -7.92
N PHE A 279 5.88 -18.59 -6.60
CA PHE A 279 6.81 -19.56 -6.01
C PHE A 279 6.32 -20.99 -6.13
N ALA A 280 5.04 -21.25 -5.88
CA ALA A 280 4.47 -22.59 -6.04
C ALA A 280 4.59 -23.07 -7.49
N LEU A 281 4.31 -22.21 -8.46
CA LEU A 281 4.40 -22.54 -9.89
C LEU A 281 5.85 -22.71 -10.35
N ALA A 282 6.78 -21.90 -9.88
CA ALA A 282 8.19 -22.04 -10.23
C ALA A 282 8.80 -23.35 -9.69
N ARG A 283 8.43 -23.74 -8.45
CA ARG A 283 8.97 -24.90 -7.77
C ARG A 283 8.43 -26.23 -8.31
N GLU A 284 7.10 -26.35 -8.42
CA GLU A 284 6.46 -27.64 -8.71
C GLU A 284 6.48 -28.01 -10.19
N GLN A 285 6.44 -27.02 -11.06
CA GLN A 285 6.28 -27.24 -12.48
C GLN A 285 7.45 -26.72 -13.33
N GLY A 286 8.44 -26.05 -12.73
CA GLY A 286 9.51 -25.37 -13.47
C GLY A 286 9.01 -24.31 -14.46
N ASN A 287 7.74 -23.89 -14.32
CA ASN A 287 7.08 -23.00 -15.25
C ASN A 287 7.31 -21.53 -14.88
N LEU A 288 8.45 -21.01 -15.30
CA LEU A 288 8.82 -19.61 -15.05
C LEU A 288 7.87 -18.61 -15.71
N ASP A 289 7.24 -18.97 -16.82
CA ASP A 289 6.30 -18.07 -17.50
C ASP A 289 5.00 -17.93 -16.70
N ALA A 290 4.49 -19.00 -16.12
CA ALA A 290 3.35 -18.93 -15.22
C ALA A 290 3.67 -18.17 -13.93
N ALA A 291 4.88 -18.32 -13.38
CA ALA A 291 5.34 -17.53 -12.23
C ALA A 291 5.39 -16.02 -12.54
N ARG A 292 5.91 -15.65 -13.72
CA ARG A 292 5.91 -14.26 -14.21
C ARG A 292 4.50 -13.72 -14.36
N LEU A 293 3.56 -14.49 -14.91
CA LEU A 293 2.15 -14.08 -15.02
C LEU A 293 1.52 -13.84 -13.66
N GLY A 294 1.86 -14.61 -12.62
CA GLY A 294 1.42 -14.35 -11.25
C GLY A 294 1.86 -12.99 -10.73
N LEU A 295 3.15 -12.66 -10.87
CA LEU A 295 3.70 -11.36 -10.47
C LEU A 295 3.14 -10.21 -11.30
N GLN A 296 3.02 -10.37 -12.60
CA GLN A 296 2.40 -9.38 -13.49
C GLN A 296 0.93 -9.13 -13.13
N GLY A 297 0.17 -10.21 -12.85
CA GLY A 297 -1.20 -10.13 -12.38
C GLY A 297 -1.33 -9.36 -11.07
N ALA A 298 -0.43 -9.61 -10.11
CA ALA A 298 -0.37 -8.85 -8.85
C ALA A 298 -0.13 -7.35 -9.10
N MET A 299 0.81 -6.98 -9.99
CA MET A 299 1.07 -5.60 -10.35
C MET A 299 -0.12 -4.94 -11.05
N VAL A 300 -0.71 -5.60 -12.03
CA VAL A 300 -1.91 -5.11 -12.72
C VAL A 300 -3.05 -4.90 -11.73
N GLN A 301 -3.25 -5.84 -10.80
CA GLN A 301 -4.26 -5.72 -9.76
C GLN A 301 -3.98 -4.55 -8.81
N MET A 302 -2.74 -4.28 -8.42
CA MET A 302 -2.40 -3.11 -7.61
C MET A 302 -2.79 -1.80 -8.30
N VAL A 303 -2.42 -1.63 -9.56
CA VAL A 303 -2.72 -0.41 -10.34
C VAL A 303 -4.22 -0.28 -10.61
N SER A 304 -4.85 -1.34 -11.11
CA SER A 304 -6.29 -1.37 -11.43
C SER A 304 -7.14 -1.09 -10.20
N HIS A 305 -6.88 -1.78 -9.08
CA HIS A 305 -7.59 -1.53 -7.83
C HIS A 305 -7.34 -0.10 -7.32
N GLY A 306 -6.17 0.51 -7.58
CA GLY A 306 -5.90 1.90 -7.25
C GLY A 306 -6.89 2.84 -7.93
N PHE A 307 -7.07 2.72 -9.24
CA PHE A 307 -8.05 3.51 -10.00
C PHE A 307 -9.49 3.23 -9.58
N ILE A 308 -9.86 1.95 -9.46
CA ILE A 308 -11.23 1.55 -9.11
C ILE A 308 -11.60 2.06 -7.72
N SER A 309 -10.75 1.84 -6.72
CA SER A 309 -11.03 2.26 -5.35
C SER A 309 -11.08 3.79 -5.20
N ALA A 310 -10.19 4.53 -5.89
CA ALA A 310 -10.24 5.98 -5.93
C ALA A 310 -11.57 6.48 -6.50
N ALA A 311 -12.00 5.93 -7.65
CA ALA A 311 -13.25 6.28 -8.28
C ALA A 311 -14.45 5.96 -7.37
N MET A 312 -14.51 4.75 -6.80
CA MET A 312 -15.62 4.33 -5.94
C MET A 312 -15.75 5.20 -4.69
N PHE A 313 -14.65 5.50 -3.98
CA PHE A 313 -14.70 6.40 -2.82
C PHE A 313 -15.05 7.83 -3.20
N SER A 314 -14.60 8.33 -4.36
CA SER A 314 -14.97 9.64 -4.88
C SER A 314 -16.46 9.70 -5.18
N CYS A 315 -17.04 8.69 -5.83
CA CYS A 315 -18.47 8.58 -6.09
C CYS A 315 -19.28 8.57 -4.77
N VAL A 316 -18.86 7.79 -3.78
CA VAL A 316 -19.52 7.79 -2.46
C VAL A 316 -19.42 9.16 -1.81
N GLY A 317 -18.30 9.88 -1.97
CA GLY A 317 -18.16 11.26 -1.49
C GLY A 317 -19.19 12.18 -2.10
N VAL A 318 -19.32 12.18 -3.44
CA VAL A 318 -20.32 12.98 -4.17
C VAL A 318 -21.75 12.71 -3.72
N LEU A 319 -22.09 11.44 -3.45
CA LEU A 319 -23.41 11.07 -2.91
C LEU A 319 -23.58 11.56 -1.46
N TYR A 320 -22.57 11.34 -0.63
CA TYR A 320 -22.58 11.72 0.78
C TYR A 320 -22.76 13.23 0.98
N ASP A 321 -22.09 14.05 0.19
CA ASP A 321 -22.17 15.52 0.29
C ASP A 321 -23.59 16.04 -0.01
N ARG A 322 -24.43 15.25 -0.67
CA ARG A 322 -25.81 15.63 -0.99
C ARG A 322 -26.84 15.12 0.01
N VAL A 323 -26.64 13.92 0.55
CA VAL A 323 -27.66 13.23 1.39
C VAL A 323 -27.21 13.14 2.85
N HIS A 324 -25.91 13.30 3.13
CA HIS A 324 -25.29 13.15 4.44
C HIS A 324 -25.54 11.80 5.10
N SER A 325 -25.79 10.77 4.31
CA SER A 325 -25.91 9.37 4.74
C SER A 325 -24.94 8.48 3.95
N ARG A 326 -24.53 7.37 4.56
CA ARG A 326 -23.72 6.31 3.91
C ARG A 326 -24.50 5.03 3.73
N MET A 327 -25.75 5.00 4.23
CA MET A 327 -26.57 3.79 4.19
C MET A 327 -27.14 3.58 2.80
N ILE A 328 -26.96 2.39 2.23
CA ILE A 328 -27.45 2.04 0.88
C ILE A 328 -28.97 2.24 0.78
N ARG A 329 -29.71 1.94 1.82
CA ARG A 329 -31.19 2.08 1.87
C ARG A 329 -31.69 3.53 1.72
N ASP A 330 -30.83 4.52 2.02
CA ASP A 330 -31.20 5.94 1.94
C ASP A 330 -31.08 6.50 0.52
N TYR A 331 -30.66 5.66 -0.43
CA TYR A 331 -30.47 6.01 -1.83
C TYR A 331 -31.44 5.22 -2.72
N GLY A 332 -32.19 5.93 -3.54
CA GLY A 332 -33.09 5.36 -4.54
C GLY A 332 -33.23 6.28 -5.75
N GLY A 333 -33.24 5.72 -6.95
CA GLY A 333 -33.48 6.46 -8.17
C GLY A 333 -32.40 7.48 -8.54
N VAL A 334 -31.16 7.31 -8.08
CA VAL A 334 -30.03 8.23 -8.34
C VAL A 334 -29.85 8.49 -9.84
N ALA A 335 -30.06 7.49 -10.69
CA ALA A 335 -29.97 7.63 -12.14
C ALA A 335 -30.98 8.65 -12.71
N ASN A 336 -32.11 8.87 -12.03
CA ASN A 336 -33.12 9.84 -12.47
C ASN A 336 -32.74 11.27 -12.11
N THR A 337 -32.07 11.45 -10.98
CA THR A 337 -31.65 12.78 -10.48
C THR A 337 -30.26 13.17 -10.96
N MET A 338 -29.39 12.19 -11.21
CA MET A 338 -27.99 12.38 -11.63
C MET A 338 -27.66 11.44 -12.81
N PRO A 339 -28.26 11.65 -14.00
CA PRO A 339 -28.14 10.70 -15.13
C PRO A 339 -26.73 10.60 -15.72
N TRP A 340 -25.87 11.58 -15.45
CA TRP A 340 -24.49 11.62 -15.93
C TRP A 340 -23.46 11.15 -14.85
N PHE A 341 -23.91 10.81 -13.66
CA PHE A 341 -23.12 10.27 -12.58
C PHE A 341 -22.96 8.74 -12.69
#